data_4bb578e87ceaa19794d267e30981f8df
#
_entry.id   4bb578e87ceaa19794d267e30981f8df
#
_cell.length_a   1.000
_cell.length_b   1.000
_cell.length_c   1.000
_cell.angle_alpha   90.00
_cell.angle_beta   90.00
_cell.angle_gamma   90.00
#
_symmetry.space_group_name_H-M   'P 1'
#
loop_
_entity.id
_entity.type
_entity.pdbx_description
1 polymer ?
#
loop_
_entity_poly.entity_id
_entity_poly.type
_entity_poly.pdbx_seq_one_letter_code
_entity_poly.pdbx_strand_id
1 'polypeptide(L)'
;MIVNRADPEQLDGIEEAVAALRPQKTTPVWAIPEDRTLVAPSIDGILAAVDGRLIKGDPDRLGREALTIVVAGMSMVNVLPRLTEESVVVIPADRTEVLLATLLADASGTFPRVAGIILNGPFPLPEPIVQLPDGFTS
;
A
#
# COMPACT_ATOMS: atom_id res chain seq x y z
N MET A 1 7.31 -29.68 -10.71
CA MET A 1 6.69 -29.16 -9.45
C MET A 1 6.91 -27.67 -9.40
N ILE A 2 5.94 -26.90 -8.94
CA ILE A 2 6.05 -25.47 -8.82
C ILE A 2 6.00 -25.11 -7.33
N VAL A 3 6.99 -24.34 -6.87
CA VAL A 3 6.99 -23.68 -5.55
C VAL A 3 6.60 -22.24 -5.81
N ASN A 4 5.46 -21.79 -5.28
CA ASN A 4 4.95 -20.44 -5.48
C ASN A 4 5.26 -19.57 -4.26
N ARG A 5 5.38 -18.24 -4.46
CA ARG A 5 5.70 -17.25 -3.42
C ARG A 5 7.04 -17.55 -2.73
N ALA A 6 8.02 -17.93 -3.51
CA ALA A 6 9.36 -18.17 -3.02
C ALA A 6 10.07 -16.83 -2.72
N ASP A 7 10.91 -16.81 -1.69
CA ASP A 7 11.77 -15.67 -1.41
C ASP A 7 12.71 -15.43 -2.61
N PRO A 8 12.68 -14.23 -3.22
CA PRO A 8 13.52 -13.92 -4.38
C PRO A 8 15.02 -14.15 -4.14
N GLU A 9 15.49 -13.99 -2.89
CA GLU A 9 16.89 -14.17 -2.53
C GLU A 9 17.29 -15.65 -2.34
N GLN A 10 16.31 -16.56 -2.29
CA GLN A 10 16.53 -17.99 -1.99
C GLN A 10 16.08 -18.94 -3.11
N LEU A 11 15.78 -18.45 -4.29
CA LEU A 11 15.21 -19.26 -5.39
C LEU A 11 16.02 -20.50 -5.70
N ASP A 12 17.33 -20.35 -5.91
CA ASP A 12 18.23 -21.48 -6.25
C ASP A 12 18.29 -22.51 -5.12
N GLY A 13 18.39 -22.05 -3.87
CA GLY A 13 18.41 -22.92 -2.70
C GLY A 13 17.10 -23.69 -2.49
N ILE A 14 15.97 -23.06 -2.79
CA ILE A 14 14.64 -23.71 -2.72
C ILE A 14 14.52 -24.80 -3.80
N GLU A 15 14.93 -24.51 -5.02
CA GLU A 15 14.89 -25.48 -6.12
C GLU A 15 15.77 -26.69 -5.83
N GLU A 16 16.98 -26.47 -5.34
CA GLU A 16 17.91 -27.55 -4.93
C GLU A 16 17.36 -28.38 -3.77
N ALA A 17 16.87 -27.74 -2.71
CA ALA A 17 16.32 -28.43 -1.54
C ALA A 17 15.10 -29.29 -1.92
N VAL A 18 14.20 -28.76 -2.74
CA VAL A 18 13.03 -29.49 -3.21
C VAL A 18 13.44 -30.62 -4.16
N ALA A 19 14.43 -30.42 -5.02
CA ALA A 19 14.95 -31.46 -5.91
C ALA A 19 15.58 -32.61 -5.11
N ALA A 20 16.29 -32.31 -4.01
CA ALA A 20 16.94 -33.30 -3.15
C ALA A 20 15.93 -34.20 -2.39
N LEU A 21 14.75 -33.70 -2.06
CA LEU A 21 13.70 -34.43 -1.34
C LEU A 21 12.90 -35.40 -2.23
N ARG A 22 13.20 -35.48 -3.52
CA ARG A 22 12.38 -36.26 -4.48
C ARG A 22 12.93 -37.64 -4.75
N PRO A 23 12.06 -38.69 -4.73
CA PRO A 23 12.45 -40.04 -5.11
C PRO A 23 12.78 -40.19 -6.59
N GLN A 24 12.16 -39.38 -7.45
CA GLN A 24 12.36 -39.39 -8.91
C GLN A 24 12.86 -38.05 -9.41
N LYS A 25 14.09 -38.01 -9.88
CA LYS A 25 14.78 -36.79 -10.39
C LYS A 25 14.30 -36.29 -11.76
N THR A 26 13.30 -36.93 -12.36
CA THR A 26 12.88 -36.64 -13.75
C THR A 26 11.91 -35.45 -13.88
N THR A 27 11.27 -35.00 -12.82
CA THR A 27 10.32 -33.88 -12.90
C THR A 27 11.03 -32.57 -12.56
N PRO A 28 11.04 -31.58 -13.45
CA PRO A 28 11.66 -30.29 -13.15
C PRO A 28 10.98 -29.58 -11.97
N VAL A 29 11.76 -28.78 -11.26
CA VAL A 29 11.29 -27.88 -10.19
C VAL A 29 11.44 -26.47 -10.71
N TRP A 30 10.44 -25.63 -10.44
CA TRP A 30 10.50 -24.17 -10.67
C TRP A 30 10.08 -23.46 -9.40
N ALA A 31 10.84 -22.50 -8.97
CA ALA A 31 10.45 -21.56 -7.93
C ALA A 31 9.94 -20.27 -8.59
N ILE A 32 8.73 -19.86 -8.25
CA ILE A 32 8.15 -18.59 -8.67
C ILE A 32 8.33 -17.61 -7.51
N PRO A 33 9.07 -16.51 -7.72
CA PRO A 33 9.28 -15.52 -6.67
C PRO A 33 7.97 -14.88 -6.22
N GLU A 34 7.93 -14.41 -4.97
CA GLU A 34 6.84 -13.57 -4.51
C GLU A 34 6.98 -12.18 -5.17
N ASP A 35 5.92 -11.76 -5.85
CA ASP A 35 5.79 -10.40 -6.38
C ASP A 35 4.87 -9.61 -5.46
N ARG A 36 5.40 -8.53 -4.88
CA ARG A 36 4.66 -7.69 -3.92
C ARG A 36 3.44 -7.04 -4.55
N THR A 37 3.50 -6.71 -5.83
CA THR A 37 2.37 -6.12 -6.56
C THR A 37 1.23 -7.11 -6.72
N LEU A 38 1.54 -8.38 -7.02
CA LEU A 38 0.54 -9.42 -7.22
C LEU A 38 -0.18 -9.85 -5.94
N VAL A 39 0.41 -9.60 -4.77
CA VAL A 39 -0.18 -9.96 -3.47
C VAL A 39 -0.73 -8.75 -2.72
N ALA A 40 -0.46 -7.54 -3.20
CA ALA A 40 -0.96 -6.32 -2.59
C ALA A 40 -2.48 -6.20 -2.75
N PRO A 41 -3.20 -5.79 -1.69
CA PRO A 41 -4.61 -5.47 -1.82
C PRO A 41 -4.80 -4.21 -2.67
N SER A 42 -5.89 -4.14 -3.44
CA SER A 42 -6.33 -2.88 -4.05
C SER A 42 -6.95 -1.95 -3.01
N ILE A 43 -6.97 -0.64 -3.31
CA ILE A 43 -7.68 0.35 -2.47
C ILE A 43 -9.15 0.00 -2.33
N ASP A 44 -9.80 -0.48 -3.40
CA ASP A 44 -11.18 -0.96 -3.37
C ASP A 44 -11.36 -2.14 -2.43
N GLY A 45 -10.43 -3.10 -2.47
CA GLY A 45 -10.43 -4.24 -1.54
C GLY A 45 -10.28 -3.81 -0.09
N ILE A 46 -9.42 -2.83 0.20
CA ILE A 46 -9.26 -2.26 1.55
C ILE A 46 -10.53 -1.54 1.96
N LEU A 47 -11.09 -0.70 1.07
CA LEU A 47 -12.33 0.05 1.32
C LEU A 47 -13.47 -0.89 1.72
N ALA A 48 -13.65 -1.99 0.97
CA ALA A 48 -14.64 -3.00 1.28
C ALA A 48 -14.38 -3.72 2.61
N ALA A 49 -13.12 -4.06 2.90
CA ALA A 49 -12.74 -4.77 4.11
C ALA A 49 -12.98 -3.97 5.40
N VAL A 50 -12.89 -2.64 5.35
CA VAL A 50 -13.10 -1.75 6.50
C VAL A 50 -14.51 -1.13 6.53
N ASP A 51 -15.42 -1.54 5.64
CA ASP A 51 -16.75 -0.93 5.46
C ASP A 51 -16.64 0.60 5.30
N GLY A 52 -15.63 1.01 4.52
CA GLY A 52 -15.28 2.39 4.32
C GLY A 52 -16.11 3.04 3.21
N ARG A 53 -15.97 4.36 3.08
CA ARG A 53 -16.57 5.12 1.97
C ARG A 53 -15.53 6.04 1.35
N LEU A 54 -15.58 6.20 0.05
CA LEU A 54 -14.78 7.22 -0.64
C LEU A 54 -15.31 8.60 -0.25
N ILE A 55 -14.43 9.42 0.36
CA ILE A 55 -14.74 10.81 0.72
C ILE A 55 -14.37 11.73 -0.44
N LYS A 56 -13.21 11.48 -1.06
CA LYS A 56 -12.64 12.31 -2.12
C LYS A 56 -11.68 11.50 -2.97
N GLY A 57 -11.56 11.86 -4.24
CA GLY A 57 -10.69 11.19 -5.21
C GLY A 57 -11.47 10.61 -6.38
N ASP A 58 -10.74 10.05 -7.33
CA ASP A 58 -11.30 9.45 -8.53
C ASP A 58 -11.68 7.98 -8.27
N PRO A 59 -12.97 7.60 -8.42
CA PRO A 59 -13.42 6.21 -8.26
C PRO A 59 -12.68 5.22 -9.18
N ASP A 60 -12.29 5.66 -10.39
CA ASP A 60 -11.60 4.80 -11.36
C ASP A 60 -10.18 4.41 -10.89
N ARG A 61 -9.64 5.11 -9.90
CA ARG A 61 -8.33 4.84 -9.31
C ARG A 61 -8.36 3.90 -8.10
N LEU A 62 -9.52 3.46 -7.66
CA LEU A 62 -9.66 2.53 -6.53
C LEU A 62 -9.05 1.14 -6.81
N GLY A 63 -8.84 0.80 -8.08
CA GLY A 63 -8.15 -0.43 -8.47
C GLY A 63 -6.63 -0.45 -8.25
N ARG A 64 -6.01 0.66 -7.77
CA ARG A 64 -4.57 0.71 -7.49
C ARG A 64 -4.20 -0.18 -6.32
N GLU A 65 -3.02 -0.81 -6.41
CA GLU A 65 -2.48 -1.65 -5.35
C GLU A 65 -1.89 -0.79 -4.22
N ALA A 66 -2.06 -1.27 -2.99
CA ALA A 66 -1.43 -0.73 -1.79
C ALA A 66 -0.23 -1.60 -1.42
N LEU A 67 0.99 -1.20 -1.80
CA LEU A 67 2.19 -2.00 -1.58
C LEU A 67 2.62 -2.04 -0.13
N THR A 68 2.32 -0.99 0.64
CA THR A 68 2.63 -0.88 2.07
C THR A 68 1.55 -0.09 2.81
N ILE A 69 1.53 -0.23 4.13
CA ILE A 69 0.66 0.55 5.01
C ILE A 69 1.53 1.38 5.95
N VAL A 70 1.30 2.70 5.96
CA VAL A 70 1.95 3.65 6.88
C VAL A 70 0.92 4.13 7.89
N VAL A 71 1.12 3.83 9.17
CA VAL A 71 0.25 4.34 10.24
C VAL A 71 0.79 5.69 10.73
N ALA A 72 0.08 6.75 10.42
CA ALA A 72 0.48 8.13 10.67
C ALA A 72 -0.03 8.68 12.02
N GLY A 73 0.21 7.94 13.11
CA GLY A 73 -0.13 8.36 14.47
C GLY A 73 0.85 9.38 15.09
N MET A 74 1.94 9.69 14.40
CA MET A 74 2.98 10.63 14.84
C MET A 74 2.74 12.05 14.30
N SER A 75 3.57 13.01 14.72
CA SER A 75 3.60 14.34 14.10
C SER A 75 4.05 14.28 12.63
N MET A 76 3.66 15.26 11.82
CA MET A 76 3.97 15.30 10.38
C MET A 76 5.47 15.17 10.08
N VAL A 77 6.34 15.75 10.88
CA VAL A 77 7.81 15.68 10.70
C VAL A 77 8.36 14.27 10.84
N ASN A 78 7.64 13.39 11.54
CA ASN A 78 7.99 11.99 11.69
C ASN A 78 7.27 11.09 10.68
N VAL A 79 6.14 11.52 10.15
CA VAL A 79 5.37 10.77 9.13
C VAL A 79 6.01 10.92 7.75
N LEU A 80 6.31 12.15 7.32
CA LEU A 80 6.80 12.43 5.98
C LEU A 80 8.01 11.59 5.55
N PRO A 81 9.07 11.40 6.39
CA PRO A 81 10.20 10.55 6.01
C PRO A 81 9.88 9.05 5.91
N ARG A 82 8.68 8.63 6.31
CA ARG A 82 8.23 7.23 6.30
C ARG A 82 7.26 6.91 5.17
N LEU A 83 6.89 7.91 4.38
CA LEU A 83 6.11 7.68 3.18
C LEU A 83 6.92 6.84 2.19
N THR A 84 6.26 5.89 1.58
CA THR A 84 6.83 5.01 0.55
C THR A 84 5.92 4.99 -0.67
N GLU A 85 6.50 4.68 -1.84
CA GLU A 85 5.73 4.57 -3.08
C GLU A 85 4.58 3.57 -2.93
N GLU A 86 3.42 3.96 -3.47
CA GLU A 86 2.20 3.17 -3.48
C GLU A 86 1.77 2.70 -2.07
N SER A 87 2.07 3.51 -1.04
CA SER A 87 1.61 3.24 0.33
C SER A 87 0.20 3.76 0.56
N VAL A 88 -0.57 3.03 1.39
CA VAL A 88 -1.77 3.56 2.02
C VAL A 88 -1.39 4.17 3.35
N VAL A 89 -1.76 5.43 3.57
CA VAL A 89 -1.47 6.15 4.81
C VAL A 89 -2.73 6.19 5.69
N VAL A 90 -2.66 5.58 6.86
CA VAL A 90 -3.76 5.59 7.84
C VAL A 90 -3.56 6.75 8.80
N ILE A 91 -4.48 7.72 8.78
CA ILE A 91 -4.39 8.97 9.54
C ILE A 91 -5.63 9.09 10.45
N PRO A 92 -5.47 9.35 11.76
CA PRO A 92 -6.60 9.73 12.60
C PRO A 92 -7.26 11.00 12.05
N ALA A 93 -8.60 11.00 11.92
CA ALA A 93 -9.32 12.08 11.25
C ALA A 93 -9.25 13.45 11.97
N ASP A 94 -8.87 13.45 13.26
CA ASP A 94 -8.58 14.65 14.06
C ASP A 94 -7.15 15.21 13.84
N ARG A 95 -6.29 14.48 13.10
CA ARG A 95 -4.91 14.91 12.79
C ARG A 95 -4.84 15.60 11.43
N THR A 96 -5.59 16.68 11.29
CA THR A 96 -5.71 17.44 10.04
C THR A 96 -4.37 18.01 9.54
N GLU A 97 -3.45 18.34 10.44
CA GLU A 97 -2.10 18.78 10.07
C GLU A 97 -1.28 17.67 9.37
N VAL A 98 -1.46 16.42 9.80
CA VAL A 98 -0.79 15.27 9.16
C VAL A 98 -1.43 14.98 7.81
N LEU A 99 -2.77 15.07 7.72
CA LEU A 99 -3.49 14.91 6.46
C LEU A 99 -3.01 15.93 5.43
N LEU A 100 -2.99 17.22 5.79
CA LEU A 100 -2.54 18.29 4.90
C LEU A 100 -1.08 18.12 4.49
N ALA A 101 -0.20 17.75 5.42
CA ALA A 101 1.21 17.52 5.12
C ALA A 101 1.38 16.34 4.14
N THR A 102 0.61 15.25 4.31
CA THR A 102 0.65 14.09 3.41
C THR A 102 0.15 14.45 2.01
N LEU A 103 -0.96 15.20 1.89
CA LEU A 103 -1.48 15.67 0.62
C LEU A 103 -0.48 16.59 -0.10
N LEU A 104 0.14 17.53 0.63
CA LEU A 104 1.17 18.42 0.07
C LEU A 104 2.41 17.66 -0.37
N ALA A 105 2.83 16.64 0.39
CA ALA A 105 3.96 15.80 0.04
C ALA A 105 3.69 15.04 -1.28
N ASP A 106 2.52 14.42 -1.41
CA ASP A 106 2.10 13.71 -2.62
C ASP A 106 2.06 14.65 -3.84
N ALA A 107 1.49 15.85 -3.67
CA ALA A 107 1.39 16.85 -4.74
C ALA A 107 2.75 17.48 -5.11
N SER A 108 3.73 17.50 -4.20
CA SER A 108 5.02 18.16 -4.44
C SER A 108 5.92 17.45 -5.43
N GLY A 109 5.72 16.14 -5.65
CA GLY A 109 6.62 15.29 -6.42
C GLY A 109 8.01 15.11 -5.82
N THR A 110 8.26 15.64 -4.61
CA THR A 110 9.53 15.51 -3.88
C THR A 110 9.52 14.29 -2.96
N PHE A 111 8.34 13.90 -2.53
CA PHE A 111 8.11 12.72 -1.70
C PHE A 111 7.53 11.57 -2.54
N PRO A 112 7.63 10.32 -2.05
CA PRO A 112 6.99 9.17 -2.68
C PRO A 112 5.47 9.38 -2.83
N ARG A 113 4.91 8.88 -3.93
CA ARG A 113 3.47 8.96 -4.19
C ARG A 113 2.72 7.94 -3.36
N VAL A 114 1.60 8.37 -2.76
CA VAL A 114 0.76 7.47 -1.99
C VAL A 114 -0.36 6.86 -2.85
N ALA A 115 -0.72 5.60 -2.59
CA ALA A 115 -1.85 4.96 -3.26
C ALA A 115 -3.19 5.52 -2.77
N GLY A 116 -3.25 5.90 -1.48
CA GLY A 116 -4.44 6.47 -0.88
C GLY A 116 -4.24 6.84 0.58
N ILE A 117 -5.23 7.55 1.12
CA ILE A 117 -5.27 7.93 2.54
C ILE A 117 -6.55 7.36 3.16
N ILE A 118 -6.41 6.67 4.29
CA ILE A 118 -7.53 6.19 5.10
C ILE A 118 -7.62 7.09 6.32
N LEU A 119 -8.78 7.69 6.50
CA LEU A 119 -9.10 8.46 7.71
C LEU A 119 -9.86 7.54 8.67
N ASN A 120 -9.33 7.36 9.87
CA ASN A 120 -9.97 6.55 10.90
C ASN A 120 -10.42 7.40 12.10
N GLY A 121 -11.39 6.88 12.85
CA GLY A 121 -11.96 7.53 14.03
C GLY A 121 -13.34 8.17 13.77
N PRO A 122 -14.01 8.58 14.82
CA PRO A 122 -15.40 9.06 14.75
C PRO A 122 -15.51 10.55 14.35
N PHE A 123 -14.39 11.22 14.07
CA PHE A 123 -14.37 12.65 13.83
C PHE A 123 -14.69 12.97 12.38
N PRO A 124 -15.67 13.83 12.08
CA PRO A 124 -15.89 14.33 10.74
C PRO A 124 -14.76 15.25 10.32
N LEU A 125 -14.40 15.23 9.04
CA LEU A 125 -13.46 16.21 8.50
C LEU A 125 -14.06 17.62 8.62
N PRO A 126 -13.29 18.61 9.07
CA PRO A 126 -13.71 20.01 9.04
C PRO A 126 -14.05 20.45 7.63
N GLU A 127 -15.13 21.20 7.48
CA GLU A 127 -15.62 21.67 6.18
C GLU A 127 -14.55 22.38 5.32
N PRO A 128 -13.68 23.25 5.88
CA PRO A 128 -12.59 23.85 5.11
C PRO A 128 -11.62 22.84 4.50
N ILE A 129 -11.43 21.68 5.13
CA ILE A 129 -10.57 20.62 4.59
C ILE A 129 -11.27 19.90 3.43
N VAL A 130 -12.58 19.66 3.55
CA VAL A 130 -13.39 19.04 2.49
C VAL A 130 -13.45 19.93 1.23
N GLN A 131 -13.40 21.25 1.42
CA GLN A 131 -13.47 22.25 0.33
C GLN A 131 -12.13 22.43 -0.40
N LEU A 132 -11.02 21.83 0.08
CA LEU A 132 -9.75 21.92 -0.65
C LEU A 132 -9.92 21.36 -2.07
N PRO A 133 -9.35 22.04 -3.10
CA PRO A 133 -9.53 21.62 -4.49
C PRO A 133 -9.01 20.19 -4.72
N ASP A 134 -9.65 19.51 -5.69
CA ASP A 134 -9.26 18.14 -6.10
C ASP A 134 -7.88 18.10 -6.79
N GLY A 135 -7.22 19.23 -6.96
CA GLY A 135 -5.91 19.37 -7.58
C GLY A 135 -4.71 18.79 -6.82
N PHE A 136 -4.96 18.22 -5.63
CA PHE A 136 -3.96 17.42 -4.90
C PHE A 136 -4.01 15.94 -5.24
N THR A 137 -4.82 15.55 -6.20
CA THR A 137 -4.96 14.15 -6.66
C THR A 137 -4.68 14.07 -8.15
N SER A 138 -3.49 14.41 -8.58
CA SER A 138 -3.08 14.20 -9.98
C SER A 138 -2.35 12.87 -10.15
#